data_05d347ed90d71b8fbdc7cf2b04332a44
#
_entry.id   05d347ed90d71b8fbdc7cf2b04332a44
#
_cell.length_a   1.000
_cell.length_b   1.000
_cell.length_c   1.000
_cell.angle_alpha   90.00
_cell.angle_beta   90.00
_cell.angle_gamma   90.00
#
_symmetry.space_group_name_H-M   'P 1'
#
loop_
_entity.id
_entity.type
_entity.pdbx_description
1 polymer ?
#
loop_
_entity_poly.entity_id
_entity_poly.type
_entity_poly.pdbx_seq_one_letter_code
_entity_poly.pdbx_strand_id
1 'polypeptide(L)'
;MAWAGLRGNGSACLQSALLSQPPVSAPISLQQLTDQLDSLENEAAAAIQQAVAASELEDLRVGLLGKKGRLSAVLGAMGKLPGEERPLVGQRANRLKELVQSLLNQRLETVKQGALTERLQRERLDVTAPCRYGPPGHRHPLISTIEEIVDIFAGLGYRVAEGPEIETDHYNFSALNIPEHHPARDMQDTFYLGGDRLLRTHTSPVQIRHLEANPPPVRIVAPGRVYRRDAVDATHSPVFHQVEVLALDEGLDFSHLRGTVTTFLQHFFGDLPVRFRASYFPFTEPSAEVDVQWRGRWLEVMGCGMVDPAVLEGLGLDPNRWSGFAAGLGVERFCMVRHGIDDIRRLFTSDLRFLEQF
;
A
#
# COMPACT_ATOMS: atom_id res chain seq x y z
N MET A 1 14.63 -32.77 12.30
CA MET A 1 15.39 -33.47 11.25
C MET A 1 15.63 -32.51 10.11
N ALA A 2 16.89 -32.35 9.80
CA ALA A 2 17.42 -31.31 8.88
C ALA A 2 17.00 -31.54 7.43
N TRP A 3 16.67 -30.47 6.74
CA TRP A 3 16.81 -30.37 5.30
C TRP A 3 17.59 -29.11 4.98
N ALA A 4 18.88 -29.30 4.82
CA ALA A 4 19.80 -28.33 4.25
C ALA A 4 20.06 -28.75 2.80
N GLY A 5 20.16 -27.79 1.91
CA GLY A 5 21.06 -27.96 0.82
C GLY A 5 20.56 -27.65 -0.58
N LEU A 6 21.32 -26.72 -1.17
CA LEU A 6 21.58 -26.48 -2.59
C LEU A 6 20.73 -25.40 -3.27
N ARG A 7 21.13 -24.16 -3.00
CA ARG A 7 20.97 -23.07 -3.98
C ARG A 7 22.25 -23.00 -4.85
N GLY A 8 22.12 -23.40 -6.09
CA GLY A 8 23.20 -23.29 -7.06
C GLY A 8 23.44 -21.83 -7.43
N ASN A 9 24.61 -21.32 -7.06
CA ASN A 9 25.20 -20.06 -7.50
C ASN A 9 25.61 -20.16 -8.98
N GLY A 10 24.67 -20.05 -9.91
CA GLY A 10 25.00 -20.07 -11.37
C GLY A 10 24.73 -18.73 -12.07
N SER A 11 23.95 -17.84 -11.48
CA SER A 11 23.51 -16.61 -12.17
C SER A 11 24.41 -15.38 -11.96
N ALA A 12 25.24 -15.37 -10.92
CA ALA A 12 26.04 -14.17 -10.60
C ALA A 12 27.30 -13.98 -11.48
N CYS A 13 27.74 -15.02 -12.17
CA CYS A 13 29.01 -14.95 -12.92
C CYS A 13 28.89 -14.35 -14.34
N LEU A 14 27.70 -14.34 -14.94
CA LEU A 14 27.44 -13.73 -16.24
C LEU A 14 27.13 -12.24 -16.20
N GLN A 15 26.61 -11.74 -15.08
CA GLN A 15 26.29 -10.30 -14.91
C GLN A 15 27.54 -9.43 -14.69
N SER A 16 28.62 -9.96 -14.08
CA SER A 16 29.84 -9.19 -13.83
C SER A 16 30.71 -8.98 -15.07
N ALA A 17 30.60 -9.85 -16.07
CA ALA A 17 31.37 -9.73 -17.33
C ALA A 17 30.82 -8.65 -18.28
N LEU A 18 29.55 -8.20 -18.07
CA LEU A 18 28.90 -7.21 -18.93
C LEU A 18 29.19 -5.74 -18.52
N LEU A 19 29.87 -5.49 -17.39
CA LEU A 19 30.06 -4.13 -16.82
C LEU A 19 31.51 -3.59 -16.93
N SER A 20 32.47 -4.35 -17.44
CA SER A 20 33.86 -3.87 -17.60
C SER A 20 34.06 -3.17 -18.94
N GLN A 21 34.24 -1.85 -18.94
CA GLN A 21 34.67 -1.07 -20.09
C GLN A 21 36.21 -1.21 -20.25
N PRO A 22 36.73 -1.45 -21.45
CA PRO A 22 38.17 -1.31 -21.72
C PRO A 22 38.57 0.16 -21.89
N PRO A 23 39.82 0.55 -21.55
CA PRO A 23 40.29 1.94 -21.65
C PRO A 23 40.45 2.37 -23.10
N VAL A 24 39.93 3.57 -23.41
CA VAL A 24 39.94 4.17 -24.75
C VAL A 24 41.22 5.00 -24.92
N SER A 25 42.21 4.53 -25.69
CA SER A 25 43.27 5.40 -26.27
C SER A 25 43.94 4.75 -27.47
N ALA A 26 43.26 4.72 -28.63
CA ALA A 26 43.84 4.58 -29.97
C ALA A 26 42.83 5.12 -31.01
N PRO A 27 43.26 5.58 -32.22
CA PRO A 27 42.32 5.95 -33.27
C PRO A 27 41.51 4.71 -33.66
N ILE A 28 40.21 4.77 -33.40
CA ILE A 28 39.29 3.67 -33.67
C ILE A 28 39.08 3.60 -35.19
N SER A 29 39.32 2.45 -35.80
CA SER A 29 39.07 2.24 -37.23
C SER A 29 37.57 1.86 -37.46
N LEU A 30 37.09 2.10 -38.69
CA LEU A 30 35.76 1.65 -39.14
C LEU A 30 35.55 0.14 -38.87
N GLN A 31 36.57 -0.67 -39.18
CA GLN A 31 36.51 -2.12 -38.96
C GLN A 31 36.27 -2.48 -37.49
N GLN A 32 36.99 -1.84 -36.57
CA GLN A 32 36.83 -2.09 -35.12
C GLN A 32 35.44 -1.76 -34.60
N LEU A 33 34.82 -0.68 -35.06
CA LEU A 33 33.45 -0.34 -34.66
C LEU A 33 32.42 -1.29 -35.27
N THR A 34 32.64 -1.76 -36.49
CA THR A 34 31.78 -2.76 -37.14
C THR A 34 31.86 -4.10 -36.39
N ASP A 35 33.07 -4.56 -36.08
CA ASP A 35 33.28 -5.80 -35.31
C ASP A 35 32.64 -5.71 -33.89
N GLN A 36 32.72 -4.54 -33.26
CA GLN A 36 32.05 -4.30 -31.98
C GLN A 36 30.51 -4.36 -32.08
N LEU A 37 29.93 -3.82 -33.16
CA LEU A 37 28.49 -3.90 -33.40
C LEU A 37 28.06 -5.35 -33.67
N ASP A 38 28.84 -6.12 -34.43
CA ASP A 38 28.55 -7.52 -34.74
C ASP A 38 28.66 -8.41 -33.48
N SER A 39 29.70 -8.18 -32.64
CA SER A 39 29.82 -8.85 -31.34
C SER A 39 28.63 -8.50 -30.43
N LEU A 40 28.25 -7.21 -30.36
CA LEU A 40 27.13 -6.75 -29.57
C LEU A 40 25.78 -7.34 -30.03
N GLU A 41 25.61 -7.53 -31.36
CA GLU A 41 24.43 -8.17 -31.95
C GLU A 41 24.31 -9.63 -31.47
N ASN A 42 25.38 -10.39 -31.56
CA ASN A 42 25.41 -11.80 -31.16
C ASN A 42 25.20 -11.97 -29.66
N GLU A 43 25.88 -11.16 -28.83
CA GLU A 43 25.75 -11.19 -27.38
C GLU A 43 24.34 -10.78 -26.95
N ALA A 44 23.78 -9.72 -27.54
CA ALA A 44 22.43 -9.25 -27.24
C ALA A 44 21.38 -10.31 -27.61
N ALA A 45 21.49 -10.92 -28.79
CA ALA A 45 20.56 -11.96 -29.21
C ALA A 45 20.60 -13.19 -28.28
N ALA A 46 21.81 -13.64 -27.88
CA ALA A 46 21.96 -14.74 -26.94
C ALA A 46 21.40 -14.42 -25.55
N ALA A 47 21.71 -13.24 -25.01
CA ALA A 47 21.20 -12.81 -23.69
C ALA A 47 19.68 -12.66 -23.67
N ILE A 48 19.08 -12.08 -24.71
CA ILE A 48 17.62 -11.94 -24.83
C ILE A 48 16.95 -13.32 -24.92
N GLN A 49 17.54 -14.27 -25.65
CA GLN A 49 17.00 -15.62 -25.76
C GLN A 49 17.02 -16.39 -24.43
N GLN A 50 18.06 -16.18 -23.62
CA GLN A 50 18.23 -16.86 -22.32
C GLN A 50 17.38 -16.25 -21.20
N ALA A 51 16.94 -15.00 -21.32
CA ALA A 51 16.14 -14.33 -20.30
C ALA A 51 14.79 -15.05 -20.06
N VAL A 52 14.49 -15.36 -18.81
CA VAL A 52 13.29 -16.08 -18.38
C VAL A 52 12.28 -15.18 -17.65
N ALA A 53 12.69 -14.02 -17.17
CA ALA A 53 11.84 -13.07 -16.47
C ALA A 53 11.68 -11.73 -17.22
N ALA A 54 10.52 -11.08 -17.07
CA ALA A 54 10.28 -9.78 -17.67
C ALA A 54 11.21 -8.68 -17.12
N SER A 55 11.62 -8.77 -15.85
CA SER A 55 12.60 -7.88 -15.23
C SER A 55 13.98 -7.99 -15.88
N GLU A 56 14.42 -9.20 -16.20
CA GLU A 56 15.71 -9.43 -16.88
C GLU A 56 15.72 -8.81 -18.28
N LEU A 57 14.60 -8.90 -19.01
CA LEU A 57 14.45 -8.26 -20.32
C LEU A 57 14.47 -6.74 -20.25
N GLU A 58 13.90 -6.16 -19.19
CA GLU A 58 13.96 -4.71 -18.96
C GLU A 58 15.37 -4.25 -18.60
N ASP A 59 16.09 -5.00 -17.77
CA ASP A 59 17.49 -4.74 -17.45
C ASP A 59 18.38 -4.82 -18.71
N LEU A 60 18.16 -5.82 -19.57
CA LEU A 60 18.84 -5.93 -20.86
C LEU A 60 18.50 -4.75 -21.78
N ARG A 61 17.24 -4.32 -21.81
CA ARG A 61 16.81 -3.14 -22.59
C ARG A 61 17.55 -1.89 -22.14
N VAL A 62 17.62 -1.64 -20.84
CA VAL A 62 18.33 -0.49 -20.26
C VAL A 62 19.84 -0.58 -20.51
N GLY A 63 20.44 -1.77 -20.33
CA GLY A 63 21.87 -2.00 -20.53
C GLY A 63 22.32 -1.88 -21.99
N LEU A 64 21.46 -2.25 -22.94
CA LEU A 64 21.77 -2.20 -24.38
C LEU A 64 21.38 -0.86 -25.02
N LEU A 65 20.15 -0.40 -24.79
CA LEU A 65 19.52 0.73 -25.49
C LEU A 65 19.38 2.00 -24.66
N GLY A 66 19.67 1.95 -23.36
CA GLY A 66 19.57 3.10 -22.46
C GLY A 66 20.56 4.23 -22.81
N LYS A 67 20.38 5.41 -22.21
CA LYS A 67 21.25 6.59 -22.43
C LYS A 67 22.72 6.31 -22.17
N LYS A 68 23.05 5.41 -21.24
CA LYS A 68 24.39 4.93 -20.91
C LYS A 68 24.62 3.49 -21.38
N GLY A 69 23.76 2.98 -22.26
CA GLY A 69 23.82 1.61 -22.76
C GLY A 69 24.97 1.41 -23.75
N ARG A 70 25.31 0.12 -23.97
CA ARG A 70 26.44 -0.28 -24.82
C ARG A 70 26.35 0.24 -26.27
N LEU A 71 25.14 0.26 -26.85
CA LEU A 71 24.91 0.82 -28.18
C LEU A 71 25.16 2.33 -28.22
N SER A 72 24.72 3.05 -27.17
CA SER A 72 24.96 4.49 -27.02
C SER A 72 26.47 4.82 -26.89
N ALA A 73 27.23 3.95 -26.22
CA ALA A 73 28.69 4.09 -26.11
C ALA A 73 29.38 3.94 -27.47
N VAL A 74 28.97 2.96 -28.30
CA VAL A 74 29.51 2.76 -29.67
C VAL A 74 29.14 3.96 -30.56
N LEU A 75 27.92 4.46 -30.49
CA LEU A 75 27.50 5.69 -31.21
C LEU A 75 28.30 6.92 -30.78
N GLY A 76 28.62 7.04 -29.48
CA GLY A 76 29.50 8.12 -28.98
C GLY A 76 30.90 8.06 -29.53
N ALA A 77 31.46 6.83 -29.74
CA ALA A 77 32.77 6.62 -30.34
C ALA A 77 32.83 6.96 -31.85
N MET A 78 31.68 6.90 -32.55
CA MET A 78 31.56 7.25 -33.99
C MET A 78 31.98 8.69 -34.29
N GLY A 79 31.88 9.60 -33.30
CA GLY A 79 32.32 11.00 -33.45
C GLY A 79 33.84 11.14 -33.78
N LYS A 80 34.64 10.11 -33.54
CA LYS A 80 36.09 10.08 -33.81
C LYS A 80 36.45 9.57 -35.21
N LEU A 81 35.48 9.11 -36.02
CA LEU A 81 35.68 8.66 -37.38
C LEU A 81 35.70 9.81 -38.41
N PRO A 82 36.33 9.63 -39.58
CA PRO A 82 36.21 10.52 -40.71
C PRO A 82 34.76 10.72 -41.17
N GLY A 83 34.45 11.91 -41.69
CA GLY A 83 33.06 12.29 -42.01
C GLY A 83 32.36 11.34 -43.00
N GLU A 84 33.08 10.77 -43.94
CA GLU A 84 32.57 9.86 -44.97
C GLU A 84 32.19 8.46 -44.45
N GLU A 85 32.77 8.02 -43.35
CA GLU A 85 32.54 6.68 -42.74
C GLU A 85 31.43 6.67 -41.72
N ARG A 86 31.06 7.84 -41.10
CA ARG A 86 30.04 7.96 -40.06
C ARG A 86 28.64 7.48 -40.49
N PRO A 87 28.16 7.75 -41.73
CA PRO A 87 26.85 7.28 -42.15
C PRO A 87 26.72 5.75 -42.15
N LEU A 88 27.80 5.03 -42.52
CA LEU A 88 27.78 3.58 -42.57
C LEU A 88 27.65 2.94 -41.19
N VAL A 89 28.40 3.43 -40.20
CA VAL A 89 28.31 2.97 -38.81
C VAL A 89 26.96 3.36 -38.20
N GLY A 90 26.48 4.58 -38.48
CA GLY A 90 25.16 5.05 -37.99
C GLY A 90 24.01 4.20 -38.53
N GLN A 91 24.06 3.84 -39.82
CA GLN A 91 23.05 2.96 -40.43
C GLN A 91 23.08 1.55 -39.82
N ARG A 92 24.27 0.98 -39.60
CA ARG A 92 24.45 -0.34 -38.96
C ARG A 92 23.94 -0.33 -37.51
N ALA A 93 24.28 0.70 -36.73
CA ALA A 93 23.83 0.87 -35.36
C ALA A 93 22.31 1.03 -35.25
N ASN A 94 21.67 1.79 -36.16
CA ASN A 94 20.22 1.90 -36.20
C ASN A 94 19.55 0.56 -36.52
N ARG A 95 20.08 -0.18 -37.49
CA ARG A 95 19.60 -1.52 -37.84
C ARG A 95 19.72 -2.48 -36.64
N LEU A 96 20.84 -2.44 -35.91
CA LEU A 96 21.02 -3.21 -34.69
C LEU A 96 20.04 -2.82 -33.60
N LYS A 97 19.80 -1.52 -33.42
CA LYS A 97 18.79 -1.02 -32.46
C LYS A 97 17.40 -1.57 -32.75
N GLU A 98 16.97 -1.51 -34.02
CA GLU A 98 15.67 -2.05 -34.44
C GLU A 98 15.56 -3.56 -34.21
N LEU A 99 16.64 -4.31 -34.56
CA LEU A 99 16.72 -5.74 -34.35
C LEU A 99 16.58 -6.09 -32.83
N VAL A 100 17.40 -5.45 -31.99
CA VAL A 100 17.38 -5.68 -30.54
C VAL A 100 16.00 -5.34 -29.95
N GLN A 101 15.39 -4.23 -30.37
CA GLN A 101 14.06 -3.85 -29.93
C GLN A 101 13.01 -4.89 -30.34
N SER A 102 13.09 -5.41 -31.56
CA SER A 102 12.21 -6.46 -32.06
C SER A 102 12.36 -7.76 -31.27
N LEU A 103 13.60 -8.20 -31.04
CA LEU A 103 13.91 -9.40 -30.25
C LEU A 103 13.42 -9.28 -28.79
N LEU A 104 13.64 -8.13 -28.16
CA LEU A 104 13.15 -7.86 -26.81
C LEU A 104 11.61 -7.95 -26.73
N ASN A 105 10.92 -7.34 -27.69
CA ASN A 105 9.45 -7.36 -27.72
C ASN A 105 8.90 -8.78 -27.95
N GLN A 106 9.49 -9.53 -28.89
CA GLN A 106 9.11 -10.93 -29.16
C GLN A 106 9.34 -11.81 -27.93
N ARG A 107 10.50 -11.68 -27.28
CA ARG A 107 10.82 -12.48 -26.09
C ARG A 107 9.94 -12.12 -24.92
N LEU A 108 9.67 -10.83 -24.70
CA LEU A 108 8.77 -10.36 -23.65
C LEU A 108 7.36 -10.93 -23.82
N GLU A 109 6.86 -10.96 -25.05
CA GLU A 109 5.56 -11.56 -25.34
C GLU A 109 5.57 -13.07 -25.07
N THR A 110 6.62 -13.77 -25.47
CA THR A 110 6.79 -15.21 -25.19
C THR A 110 6.82 -15.50 -23.68
N VAL A 111 7.56 -14.70 -22.90
CA VAL A 111 7.65 -14.85 -21.43
C VAL A 111 6.30 -14.58 -20.78
N LYS A 112 5.56 -13.54 -21.21
CA LYS A 112 4.21 -13.25 -20.73
C LYS A 112 3.22 -14.36 -21.03
N GLN A 113 3.24 -14.87 -22.25
CA GLN A 113 2.36 -15.99 -22.67
C GLN A 113 2.68 -17.27 -21.89
N GLY A 114 3.96 -17.56 -21.68
CA GLY A 114 4.38 -18.69 -20.84
C GLY A 114 3.88 -18.57 -19.40
N ALA A 115 4.08 -17.42 -18.78
CA ALA A 115 3.61 -17.13 -17.43
C ALA A 115 2.09 -17.20 -17.32
N LEU A 116 1.35 -16.68 -18.32
CA LEU A 116 -0.10 -16.77 -18.38
C LEU A 116 -0.56 -18.24 -18.50
N THR A 117 0.07 -19.02 -19.38
CA THR A 117 -0.26 -20.43 -19.57
C THR A 117 -0.03 -21.25 -18.29
N GLU A 118 1.09 -21.02 -17.63
CA GLU A 118 1.41 -21.67 -16.36
C GLU A 118 0.42 -21.29 -15.26
N ARG A 119 0.04 -20.01 -15.19
CA ARG A 119 -1.00 -19.53 -14.31
C ARG A 119 -2.34 -20.19 -14.58
N LEU A 120 -2.78 -20.21 -15.83
CA LEU A 120 -4.06 -20.83 -16.22
C LEU A 120 -4.08 -22.34 -15.93
N GLN A 121 -2.95 -23.04 -16.10
CA GLN A 121 -2.86 -24.46 -15.72
C GLN A 121 -2.96 -24.66 -14.20
N ARG A 122 -2.34 -23.81 -13.41
CA ARG A 122 -2.39 -23.87 -11.95
C ARG A 122 -3.78 -23.53 -11.40
N GLU A 123 -4.44 -22.55 -12.02
CA GLU A 123 -5.79 -22.09 -11.65
C GLU A 123 -6.91 -22.94 -12.29
N ARG A 124 -6.56 -24.01 -13.01
CA ARG A 124 -7.55 -24.88 -13.67
C ARG A 124 -8.38 -25.61 -12.62
N LEU A 125 -9.67 -25.37 -12.65
CA LEU A 125 -10.66 -26.07 -11.84
C LEU A 125 -11.34 -27.14 -12.69
N ASP A 126 -11.61 -28.29 -12.09
CA ASP A 126 -12.46 -29.32 -12.71
C ASP A 126 -13.93 -28.93 -12.55
N VAL A 127 -14.48 -28.34 -13.59
CA VAL A 127 -15.90 -27.93 -13.62
C VAL A 127 -16.87 -29.10 -13.74
N THR A 128 -16.38 -30.33 -13.97
CA THR A 128 -17.20 -31.54 -14.01
C THR A 128 -17.30 -32.24 -12.65
N ALA A 129 -16.52 -31.79 -11.68
CA ALA A 129 -16.61 -32.30 -10.32
C ALA A 129 -18.04 -32.07 -9.79
N PRO A 130 -18.68 -33.09 -9.18
CA PRO A 130 -20.02 -32.91 -8.65
C PRO A 130 -20.04 -31.80 -7.62
N CYS A 131 -20.96 -30.85 -7.79
CA CYS A 131 -21.21 -29.79 -6.83
C CYS A 131 -21.52 -30.43 -5.48
N ARG A 132 -20.63 -30.27 -4.51
CA ARG A 132 -20.98 -30.54 -3.14
C ARG A 132 -21.99 -29.48 -2.71
N TYR A 133 -22.96 -29.86 -1.88
CA TYR A 133 -23.91 -28.92 -1.29
C TYR A 133 -23.21 -27.62 -0.97
N GLY A 134 -23.82 -26.51 -1.37
CA GLY A 134 -23.18 -25.19 -1.31
C GLY A 134 -22.50 -24.98 0.05
N PRO A 135 -21.34 -24.32 0.06
CA PRO A 135 -20.63 -24.06 1.30
C PRO A 135 -21.58 -23.38 2.29
N PRO A 136 -21.47 -23.68 3.59
CA PRO A 136 -22.19 -22.90 4.58
C PRO A 136 -21.86 -21.42 4.34
N GLY A 137 -22.85 -20.56 4.48
CA GLY A 137 -22.63 -19.13 4.28
C GLY A 137 -21.50 -18.64 5.20
N HIS A 138 -20.63 -17.79 4.65
CA HIS A 138 -19.51 -17.19 5.36
C HIS A 138 -19.81 -15.73 5.68
N ARG A 139 -19.19 -15.21 6.75
CA ARG A 139 -19.26 -13.79 7.07
C ARG A 139 -18.41 -13.00 6.07
N HIS A 140 -18.89 -11.82 5.71
CA HIS A 140 -18.10 -10.91 4.87
C HIS A 140 -16.78 -10.56 5.57
N PRO A 141 -15.61 -10.54 4.90
CA PRO A 141 -14.31 -10.32 5.51
C PRO A 141 -14.21 -9.00 6.29
N LEU A 142 -14.91 -7.93 5.87
CA LEU A 142 -14.99 -6.69 6.64
C LEU A 142 -15.68 -6.89 7.99
N ILE A 143 -16.79 -7.63 8.03
CA ILE A 143 -17.53 -7.88 9.28
C ILE A 143 -16.68 -8.71 10.23
N SER A 144 -16.02 -9.77 9.73
CA SER A 144 -15.10 -10.57 10.54
C SER A 144 -13.93 -9.75 11.08
N THR A 145 -13.41 -8.81 10.27
CA THR A 145 -12.35 -7.89 10.69
C THR A 145 -12.83 -6.94 11.79
N ILE A 146 -14.05 -6.37 11.68
CA ILE A 146 -14.63 -5.52 12.72
C ILE A 146 -14.79 -6.31 14.03
N GLU A 147 -15.35 -7.52 13.95
CA GLU A 147 -15.55 -8.37 15.12
C GLU A 147 -14.21 -8.70 15.80
N GLU A 148 -13.18 -9.10 15.03
CA GLU A 148 -11.83 -9.37 15.57
C GLU A 148 -11.23 -8.14 16.28
N ILE A 149 -11.35 -6.95 15.68
CA ILE A 149 -10.91 -5.69 16.29
C ILE A 149 -11.64 -5.42 17.61
N VAL A 150 -12.96 -5.54 17.59
CA VAL A 150 -13.82 -5.31 18.77
C VAL A 150 -13.49 -6.32 19.87
N ASP A 151 -13.31 -7.60 19.54
CA ASP A 151 -13.00 -8.65 20.51
C ASP A 151 -11.63 -8.42 21.19
N ILE A 152 -10.61 -7.96 20.43
CA ILE A 152 -9.31 -7.60 20.99
C ILE A 152 -9.47 -6.45 22.01
N PHE A 153 -10.19 -5.38 21.64
CA PHE A 153 -10.40 -4.26 22.55
C PHE A 153 -11.29 -4.63 23.74
N ALA A 154 -12.30 -5.48 23.54
CA ALA A 154 -13.11 -6.02 24.64
C ALA A 154 -12.24 -6.81 25.65
N GLY A 155 -11.26 -7.62 25.13
CA GLY A 155 -10.26 -8.29 25.96
C GLY A 155 -9.34 -7.32 26.73
N LEU A 156 -9.15 -6.09 26.23
CA LEU A 156 -8.42 -5.02 26.91
C LEU A 156 -9.30 -4.18 27.86
N GLY A 157 -10.57 -4.56 28.06
CA GLY A 157 -11.51 -3.91 28.97
C GLY A 157 -12.30 -2.74 28.35
N TYR A 158 -12.36 -2.64 27.03
CA TYR A 158 -13.19 -1.64 26.35
C TYR A 158 -14.61 -2.17 26.15
N ARG A 159 -15.58 -1.26 26.15
CA ARG A 159 -16.99 -1.56 25.87
C ARG A 159 -17.39 -1.03 24.50
N VAL A 160 -18.24 -1.75 23.81
CA VAL A 160 -18.78 -1.29 22.52
C VAL A 160 -19.72 -0.11 22.77
N ALA A 161 -19.54 0.95 22.02
CA ALA A 161 -20.41 2.10 21.95
C ALA A 161 -20.89 2.32 20.52
N GLU A 162 -22.16 2.68 20.36
CA GLU A 162 -22.78 2.93 19.06
C GLU A 162 -23.28 4.35 18.97
N GLY A 163 -23.38 4.87 17.75
CA GLY A 163 -23.95 6.19 17.47
C GLY A 163 -24.54 6.26 16.06
N PRO A 164 -25.33 7.31 15.78
CA PRO A 164 -26.03 7.46 14.51
C PRO A 164 -25.07 7.71 13.34
N GLU A 165 -25.43 7.22 12.15
CA GLU A 165 -24.72 7.53 10.90
C GLU A 165 -25.06 8.94 10.38
N ILE A 166 -26.28 9.40 10.63
CA ILE A 166 -26.70 10.79 10.36
C ILE A 166 -26.42 11.60 11.62
N GLU A 167 -25.47 12.50 11.50
CA GLU A 167 -25.00 13.33 12.59
C GLU A 167 -25.34 14.79 12.38
N THR A 168 -25.22 15.57 13.47
CA THR A 168 -25.23 17.02 13.38
C THR A 168 -23.81 17.55 13.20
N ASP A 169 -23.72 18.73 12.63
CA ASP A 169 -22.45 19.46 12.49
C ASP A 169 -21.74 19.63 13.85
N HIS A 170 -22.51 19.84 14.91
CA HIS A 170 -21.97 19.97 16.26
C HIS A 170 -21.12 18.76 16.67
N TYR A 171 -21.69 17.55 16.61
CA TYR A 171 -20.99 16.34 17.04
C TYR A 171 -19.86 15.91 16.08
N ASN A 172 -20.07 16.14 14.77
CA ASN A 172 -19.09 15.72 13.78
C ASN A 172 -17.88 16.65 13.71
N PHE A 173 -18.02 17.92 14.12
CA PHE A 173 -16.99 18.93 14.00
C PHE A 173 -16.78 19.78 15.25
N SER A 174 -17.76 20.59 15.64
CA SER A 174 -17.55 21.65 16.63
C SER A 174 -17.16 21.11 18.02
N ALA A 175 -17.81 20.05 18.47
CA ALA A 175 -17.52 19.37 19.74
C ALA A 175 -16.16 18.66 19.74
N LEU A 176 -15.58 18.44 18.56
CA LEU A 176 -14.26 17.83 18.35
C LEU A 176 -13.19 18.89 18.04
N ASN A 177 -13.36 20.12 18.53
CA ASN A 177 -12.42 21.21 18.32
C ASN A 177 -12.18 21.57 16.83
N ILE A 178 -13.21 21.36 15.98
CA ILE A 178 -13.19 21.73 14.56
C ILE A 178 -14.25 22.82 14.32
N PRO A 179 -13.96 24.11 14.57
CA PRO A 179 -14.89 25.21 14.34
C PRO A 179 -15.15 25.44 12.85
N GLU A 180 -16.20 26.23 12.53
CA GLU A 180 -16.68 26.43 11.15
C GLU A 180 -15.58 26.84 10.14
N HIS A 181 -14.63 27.66 10.58
CA HIS A 181 -13.55 28.18 9.74
C HIS A 181 -12.23 27.42 9.90
N HIS A 182 -12.21 26.25 10.52
CA HIS A 182 -10.99 25.49 10.72
C HIS A 182 -10.52 24.85 9.39
N PRO A 183 -9.24 24.98 8.99
CA PRO A 183 -8.75 24.44 7.72
C PRO A 183 -8.95 22.93 7.54
N ALA A 184 -8.89 22.16 8.63
CA ALA A 184 -9.12 20.71 8.59
C ALA A 184 -10.57 20.35 8.23
N ARG A 185 -11.54 21.29 8.38
CA ARG A 185 -12.94 21.09 8.01
C ARG A 185 -13.14 21.12 6.49
N ASP A 186 -12.38 21.97 5.78
CA ASP A 186 -12.40 22.06 4.32
C ASP A 186 -11.81 20.82 3.64
N MET A 187 -10.95 20.10 4.33
CA MET A 187 -10.30 18.89 3.83
C MET A 187 -11.20 17.64 3.92
N GLN A 188 -12.35 17.74 4.60
CA GLN A 188 -13.28 16.65 4.74
C GLN A 188 -14.46 16.84 3.79
N ASP A 189 -14.40 16.22 2.64
CA ASP A 189 -15.51 16.17 1.69
C ASP A 189 -16.72 15.50 2.34
N THR A 190 -17.65 16.31 2.86
CA THR A 190 -18.79 15.89 3.67
C THR A 190 -20.07 15.82 2.84
N PHE A 191 -20.89 14.79 3.06
CA PHE A 191 -22.25 14.71 2.54
C PHE A 191 -23.22 15.39 3.48
N TYR A 192 -23.62 16.63 3.16
CA TYR A 192 -24.67 17.36 3.89
C TYR A 192 -26.05 16.94 3.39
N LEU A 193 -26.97 16.70 4.34
CA LEU A 193 -28.35 16.28 4.07
C LEU A 193 -29.35 17.42 4.14
N GLY A 194 -28.89 18.61 4.56
CA GLY A 194 -29.70 19.82 4.76
C GLY A 194 -29.83 20.21 6.23
N GLY A 195 -29.88 21.53 6.46
CA GLY A 195 -29.77 22.10 7.80
C GLY A 195 -28.38 21.83 8.40
N ASP A 196 -28.35 21.39 9.63
CA ASP A 196 -27.13 21.00 10.37
C ASP A 196 -26.78 19.51 10.27
N ARG A 197 -27.52 18.74 9.43
CA ARG A 197 -27.37 17.28 9.33
C ARG A 197 -26.44 16.89 8.20
N LEU A 198 -25.64 15.87 8.49
CA LEU A 198 -24.67 15.30 7.55
C LEU A 198 -24.52 13.78 7.77
N LEU A 199 -23.91 13.09 6.82
CA LEU A 199 -23.39 11.74 7.05
C LEU A 199 -22.03 11.85 7.73
N ARG A 200 -21.86 11.20 8.89
CA ARG A 200 -20.62 11.29 9.69
C ARG A 200 -19.39 10.93 8.87
N THR A 201 -18.33 11.73 8.99
CA THR A 201 -17.07 11.54 8.27
C THR A 201 -16.07 10.67 9.02
N HIS A 202 -16.33 10.41 10.28
CA HIS A 202 -15.59 9.55 11.20
C HIS A 202 -16.50 9.08 12.34
N THR A 203 -16.04 8.12 13.13
CA THR A 203 -16.82 7.60 14.27
C THR A 203 -16.57 8.34 15.57
N SER A 204 -15.70 9.36 15.59
CA SER A 204 -15.39 10.18 16.77
C SER A 204 -16.61 10.90 17.42
N PRO A 205 -17.70 11.25 16.70
CA PRO A 205 -18.92 11.74 17.34
C PRO A 205 -19.47 10.87 18.47
N VAL A 206 -19.25 9.55 18.35
CA VAL A 206 -19.68 8.58 19.37
C VAL A 206 -18.99 8.83 20.70
N GLN A 207 -17.74 9.29 20.69
CA GLN A 207 -16.98 9.64 21.91
C GLN A 207 -17.70 10.75 22.69
N ILE A 208 -18.08 11.82 22.00
CA ILE A 208 -18.77 12.99 22.61
C ILE A 208 -20.11 12.56 23.18
N ARG A 209 -20.94 11.88 22.37
CA ARG A 209 -22.25 11.38 22.80
C ARG A 209 -22.16 10.44 24.01
N HIS A 210 -21.13 9.59 24.01
CA HIS A 210 -20.93 8.66 25.13
C HIS A 210 -20.52 9.39 26.40
N LEU A 211 -19.60 10.36 26.31
CA LEU A 211 -19.11 11.14 27.46
C LEU A 211 -20.16 12.09 28.02
N GLU A 212 -21.07 12.61 27.21
CA GLU A 212 -22.25 13.39 27.70
C GLU A 212 -23.19 12.55 28.59
N ALA A 213 -23.30 11.26 28.30
CA ALA A 213 -24.19 10.35 29.03
C ALA A 213 -23.48 9.57 30.14
N ASN A 214 -22.15 9.44 30.10
CA ASN A 214 -21.38 8.58 30.99
C ASN A 214 -20.15 9.33 31.52
N PRO A 215 -20.06 9.61 32.81
CA PRO A 215 -18.87 10.24 33.38
C PRO A 215 -17.67 9.32 33.35
N PRO A 216 -16.44 9.89 33.27
CA PRO A 216 -15.21 9.09 33.38
C PRO A 216 -15.10 8.36 34.74
N PRO A 217 -14.36 7.23 34.84
CA PRO A 217 -13.49 6.64 33.77
C PRO A 217 -14.27 5.89 32.70
N VAL A 218 -13.82 6.02 31.43
CA VAL A 218 -14.47 5.45 30.26
C VAL A 218 -13.43 4.76 29.36
N ARG A 219 -13.78 3.58 28.85
CA ARG A 219 -13.04 2.89 27.79
C ARG A 219 -14.05 2.31 26.81
N ILE A 220 -14.07 2.86 25.60
CA ILE A 220 -15.01 2.44 24.55
C ILE A 220 -14.32 2.15 23.24
N VAL A 221 -14.94 1.26 22.47
CA VAL A 221 -14.64 0.98 21.07
C VAL A 221 -15.92 1.21 20.27
N ALA A 222 -15.86 2.05 19.24
CA ALA A 222 -17.01 2.47 18.46
C ALA A 222 -16.82 2.10 16.97
N PRO A 223 -17.27 0.90 16.55
CA PRO A 223 -17.31 0.52 15.15
C PRO A 223 -18.45 1.20 14.41
N GLY A 224 -18.25 1.53 13.13
CA GLY A 224 -19.35 2.03 12.32
C GLY A 224 -18.94 2.46 10.91
N ARG A 225 -19.95 2.62 10.05
CA ARG A 225 -19.78 3.20 8.72
C ARG A 225 -19.57 4.70 8.79
N VAL A 226 -18.74 5.18 7.88
CA VAL A 226 -18.43 6.59 7.70
C VAL A 226 -18.45 6.95 6.22
N TYR A 227 -18.57 8.23 5.91
CA TYR A 227 -18.91 8.71 4.60
C TYR A 227 -18.04 9.92 4.24
N ARG A 228 -17.34 9.86 3.10
CA ARG A 228 -16.56 10.98 2.55
C ARG A 228 -16.78 11.08 1.06
N ARG A 229 -16.75 12.28 0.50
CA ARG A 229 -16.94 12.50 -0.95
C ARG A 229 -15.68 12.18 -1.76
N ASP A 230 -14.96 11.15 -1.35
CA ASP A 230 -13.78 10.70 -2.05
C ASP A 230 -14.13 10.06 -3.40
N ALA A 231 -13.26 10.24 -4.38
CA ALA A 231 -13.34 9.51 -5.64
C ALA A 231 -13.01 8.03 -5.40
N VAL A 232 -13.74 7.14 -6.08
CA VAL A 232 -13.51 5.69 -5.98
C VAL A 232 -12.23 5.31 -6.70
N ASP A 233 -11.24 4.81 -5.97
CA ASP A 233 -10.02 4.23 -6.54
C ASP A 233 -9.64 2.91 -5.83
N ALA A 234 -8.40 2.43 -6.02
CA ALA A 234 -7.93 1.18 -5.39
C ALA A 234 -7.74 1.29 -3.86
N THR A 235 -7.75 2.51 -3.30
CA THR A 235 -7.42 2.81 -1.90
C THR A 235 -8.49 3.62 -1.19
N HIS A 236 -9.44 4.20 -1.92
CA HIS A 236 -10.51 5.06 -1.40
C HIS A 236 -11.90 4.60 -1.84
N SER A 237 -12.84 4.74 -0.92
CA SER A 237 -14.28 4.51 -1.14
C SER A 237 -15.08 5.62 -0.45
N PRO A 238 -16.16 6.13 -1.05
CA PRO A 238 -17.02 7.14 -0.42
C PRO A 238 -17.77 6.61 0.81
N VAL A 239 -17.87 5.31 0.94
CA VAL A 239 -18.41 4.61 2.11
C VAL A 239 -17.37 3.62 2.58
N PHE A 240 -16.98 3.69 3.85
CA PHE A 240 -16.03 2.76 4.44
C PHE A 240 -16.33 2.60 5.94
N HIS A 241 -15.56 1.77 6.63
CA HIS A 241 -15.78 1.48 8.04
C HIS A 241 -14.61 2.00 8.87
N GLN A 242 -14.93 2.58 10.00
CA GLN A 242 -13.96 2.96 11.03
C GLN A 242 -14.30 2.27 12.35
N VAL A 243 -13.26 2.03 13.12
CA VAL A 243 -13.37 1.75 14.54
C VAL A 243 -12.63 2.85 15.29
N GLU A 244 -13.33 3.52 16.17
CA GLU A 244 -12.77 4.52 17.06
C GLU A 244 -12.59 3.93 18.44
N VAL A 245 -11.50 4.29 19.09
CA VAL A 245 -11.16 3.85 20.46
C VAL A 245 -10.98 5.08 21.32
N LEU A 246 -11.57 5.11 22.51
CA LEU A 246 -11.36 6.15 23.50
C LEU A 246 -11.09 5.51 24.86
N ALA A 247 -10.06 6.00 25.53
CA ALA A 247 -9.86 5.79 26.96
C ALA A 247 -9.73 7.15 27.66
N LEU A 248 -10.51 7.36 28.70
CA LEU A 248 -10.47 8.55 29.54
C LEU A 248 -10.45 8.13 31.01
N ASP A 249 -9.42 8.54 31.75
CA ASP A 249 -9.20 8.19 33.15
C ASP A 249 -8.30 9.26 33.80
N GLU A 250 -8.02 9.14 35.10
CA GLU A 250 -7.02 9.99 35.75
C GLU A 250 -5.59 9.55 35.41
N GLY A 251 -4.75 10.48 35.01
CA GLY A 251 -3.30 10.24 34.82
C GLY A 251 -2.91 9.39 33.61
N LEU A 252 -3.77 9.28 32.59
CA LEU A 252 -3.38 8.67 31.32
C LEU A 252 -2.41 9.58 30.58
N ASP A 253 -1.40 8.97 29.93
CA ASP A 253 -0.40 9.66 29.13
C ASP A 253 -0.14 8.95 27.78
N PHE A 254 0.74 9.51 26.98
CA PHE A 254 1.06 8.98 25.66
C PHE A 254 1.68 7.57 25.71
N SER A 255 2.30 7.18 26.83
CA SER A 255 2.85 5.83 26.97
C SER A 255 1.74 4.77 27.09
N HIS A 256 0.63 5.12 27.73
CA HIS A 256 -0.57 4.29 27.81
C HIS A 256 -1.22 4.10 26.41
N LEU A 257 -1.34 5.20 25.65
CA LEU A 257 -1.79 5.13 24.24
C LEU A 257 -0.89 4.19 23.44
N ARG A 258 0.43 4.44 23.47
CA ARG A 258 1.40 3.65 22.72
C ARG A 258 1.36 2.17 23.12
N GLY A 259 1.26 1.88 24.41
CA GLY A 259 1.14 0.52 24.93
C GLY A 259 -0.11 -0.18 24.40
N THR A 260 -1.27 0.46 24.51
CA THR A 260 -2.56 -0.07 24.06
C THR A 260 -2.55 -0.35 22.55
N VAL A 261 -2.12 0.64 21.75
CA VAL A 261 -2.08 0.49 20.29
C VAL A 261 -1.08 -0.58 19.86
N THR A 262 0.10 -0.63 20.48
CA THR A 262 1.10 -1.67 20.16
C THR A 262 0.57 -3.06 20.50
N THR A 263 -0.04 -3.23 21.67
CA THR A 263 -0.64 -4.50 22.09
C THR A 263 -1.76 -4.93 21.12
N PHE A 264 -2.63 -4.02 20.75
CA PHE A 264 -3.68 -4.28 19.76
C PHE A 264 -3.10 -4.74 18.43
N LEU A 265 -2.13 -4.00 17.87
CA LEU A 265 -1.53 -4.33 16.58
C LEU A 265 -0.76 -5.66 16.61
N GLN A 266 -0.11 -5.99 17.71
CA GLN A 266 0.55 -7.29 17.90
C GLN A 266 -0.46 -8.45 17.94
N HIS A 267 -1.61 -8.27 18.61
CA HIS A 267 -2.66 -9.29 18.60
C HIS A 267 -3.28 -9.46 17.20
N PHE A 268 -3.48 -8.36 16.49
CA PHE A 268 -4.13 -8.39 15.18
C PHE A 268 -3.20 -8.85 14.06
N PHE A 269 -1.99 -8.30 13.97
CA PHE A 269 -1.05 -8.54 12.86
C PHE A 269 0.12 -9.47 13.21
N GLY A 270 0.32 -9.83 14.48
CA GLY A 270 1.51 -10.56 14.94
C GLY A 270 2.75 -9.66 14.96
N ASP A 271 3.89 -10.19 14.53
CA ASP A 271 5.21 -9.54 14.63
C ASP A 271 5.49 -8.54 13.48
N LEU A 272 4.47 -7.91 12.91
CA LEU A 272 4.72 -6.84 11.92
C LEU A 272 5.38 -5.62 12.60
N PRO A 273 6.43 -5.04 11.98
CA PRO A 273 7.03 -3.82 12.48
C PRO A 273 6.03 -2.66 12.47
N VAL A 274 5.97 -1.94 13.61
CA VAL A 274 5.09 -0.79 13.84
C VAL A 274 5.94 0.44 14.10
N ARG A 275 5.54 1.59 13.54
CA ARG A 275 6.14 2.88 13.87
C ARG A 275 5.07 3.93 14.13
N PHE A 276 5.37 4.84 15.03
CA PHE A 276 4.59 6.05 15.28
C PHE A 276 5.28 7.23 14.63
N ARG A 277 4.51 8.05 13.93
CA ARG A 277 4.97 9.33 13.34
C ARG A 277 4.17 10.48 13.95
N ALA A 278 4.81 11.58 14.26
CA ALA A 278 4.12 12.80 14.67
C ALA A 278 3.15 13.24 13.55
N SER A 279 1.93 13.62 13.94
CA SER A 279 0.88 14.11 13.06
C SER A 279 0.08 15.21 13.74
N TYR A 280 -0.94 15.71 13.10
CA TYR A 280 -1.85 16.71 13.65
C TYR A 280 -3.30 16.33 13.40
N PHE A 281 -4.09 16.32 14.49
CA PHE A 281 -5.55 16.24 14.43
C PHE A 281 -6.13 17.29 15.37
N PRO A 282 -7.23 17.99 14.99
CA PRO A 282 -7.78 19.09 15.80
C PRO A 282 -8.24 18.72 17.20
N PHE A 283 -8.58 17.45 17.39
CA PHE A 283 -9.16 16.90 18.63
C PHE A 283 -8.14 16.15 19.50
N THR A 284 -6.86 16.13 19.12
CA THR A 284 -5.79 15.47 19.88
C THR A 284 -4.51 16.28 19.91
N GLU A 285 -3.82 16.30 21.09
CA GLU A 285 -2.51 16.93 21.31
C GLU A 285 -1.75 16.19 22.43
N PRO A 286 -0.59 15.55 22.17
CA PRO A 286 0.03 15.33 20.87
C PRO A 286 -0.72 14.27 20.02
N SER A 287 -0.56 14.40 18.69
CA SER A 287 -1.14 13.48 17.72
C SER A 287 -0.06 12.63 17.04
N ALA A 288 -0.42 11.43 16.64
CA ALA A 288 0.45 10.54 15.89
C ALA A 288 -0.33 9.72 14.85
N GLU A 289 0.33 9.37 13.78
CA GLU A 289 -0.08 8.34 12.84
C GLU A 289 0.71 7.06 13.10
N VAL A 290 0.06 5.92 12.89
CA VAL A 290 0.66 4.61 13.10
C VAL A 290 0.72 3.86 11.79
N ASP A 291 1.93 3.46 11.43
CA ASP A 291 2.20 2.68 10.23
C ASP A 291 2.61 1.25 10.60
N VAL A 292 2.23 0.29 9.76
CA VAL A 292 2.75 -1.08 9.78
C VAL A 292 3.56 -1.36 8.51
N GLN A 293 4.57 -2.22 8.63
CA GLN A 293 5.36 -2.62 7.47
C GLN A 293 4.67 -3.76 6.73
N TRP A 294 4.10 -3.47 5.56
CA TRP A 294 3.43 -4.46 4.73
C TRP A 294 4.06 -4.53 3.33
N ARG A 295 4.40 -5.72 2.87
CA ARG A 295 5.04 -5.97 1.56
C ARG A 295 6.25 -5.07 1.30
N GLY A 296 7.07 -4.82 2.32
CA GLY A 296 8.26 -3.98 2.22
C GLY A 296 8.01 -2.47 2.17
N ARG A 297 6.76 -2.01 2.38
CA ARG A 297 6.38 -0.59 2.44
C ARG A 297 5.72 -0.28 3.78
N TRP A 298 5.85 0.97 4.21
CA TRP A 298 5.11 1.48 5.34
C TRP A 298 3.71 1.87 4.88
N LEU A 299 2.72 1.31 5.53
CA LEU A 299 1.31 1.59 5.30
C LEU A 299 0.71 2.18 6.57
N GLU A 300 0.18 3.39 6.47
CA GLU A 300 -0.61 4.01 7.53
C GLU A 300 -1.89 3.22 7.74
N VAL A 301 -2.16 2.85 9.00
CA VAL A 301 -3.34 2.07 9.36
C VAL A 301 -4.25 2.78 10.35
N MET A 302 -3.74 3.73 11.14
CA MET A 302 -4.56 4.48 12.10
C MET A 302 -3.95 5.82 12.46
N GLY A 303 -4.81 6.76 12.85
CA GLY A 303 -4.46 7.98 13.56
C GLY A 303 -4.74 7.84 15.05
N CYS A 304 -3.96 8.49 15.92
CA CYS A 304 -4.16 8.45 17.35
C CYS A 304 -3.59 9.71 18.04
N GLY A 305 -3.97 9.94 19.29
CA GLY A 305 -3.40 11.04 20.07
C GLY A 305 -4.02 11.14 21.46
N MET A 306 -3.47 12.01 22.28
CA MET A 306 -4.07 12.39 23.56
C MET A 306 -5.25 13.31 23.28
N VAL A 307 -6.36 13.11 23.97
CA VAL A 307 -7.56 13.97 23.80
C VAL A 307 -7.20 15.42 24.12
N ASP A 308 -7.55 16.32 23.20
CA ASP A 308 -7.28 17.75 23.38
C ASP A 308 -8.04 18.30 24.60
N PRO A 309 -7.40 19.09 25.47
CA PRO A 309 -8.05 19.72 26.61
C PRO A 309 -9.32 20.50 26.26
N ALA A 310 -9.37 21.16 25.10
CA ALA A 310 -10.55 21.90 24.65
C ALA A 310 -11.78 20.99 24.43
N VAL A 311 -11.56 19.73 24.02
CA VAL A 311 -12.65 18.74 23.90
C VAL A 311 -13.20 18.38 25.28
N LEU A 312 -12.33 18.20 26.28
CA LEU A 312 -12.73 17.91 27.66
C LEU A 312 -13.46 19.09 28.30
N GLU A 313 -12.95 20.30 28.11
CA GLU A 313 -13.59 21.53 28.58
C GLU A 313 -14.98 21.72 27.96
N GLY A 314 -15.12 21.44 26.65
CA GLY A 314 -16.39 21.47 25.94
C GLY A 314 -17.45 20.51 26.50
N LEU A 315 -17.01 19.44 27.16
CA LEU A 315 -17.86 18.47 27.87
C LEU A 315 -18.02 18.78 29.35
N GLY A 316 -17.45 19.88 29.83
CA GLY A 316 -17.50 20.27 31.27
C GLY A 316 -16.59 19.40 32.17
N LEU A 317 -15.62 18.72 31.57
CA LEU A 317 -14.63 17.91 32.29
C LEU A 317 -13.36 18.72 32.57
N ASP A 318 -12.83 18.63 33.79
CA ASP A 318 -11.58 19.31 34.17
C ASP A 318 -10.36 18.60 33.54
N PRO A 319 -9.62 19.24 32.61
CA PRO A 319 -8.46 18.63 31.96
C PRO A 319 -7.24 18.48 32.89
N ASN A 320 -7.24 19.12 34.06
CA ASN A 320 -6.21 18.88 35.06
C ASN A 320 -6.42 17.58 35.84
N ARG A 321 -7.64 17.10 35.87
CA ARG A 321 -8.01 15.85 36.52
C ARG A 321 -8.09 14.68 35.53
N TRP A 322 -8.75 14.90 34.41
CA TRP A 322 -9.01 13.88 33.42
C TRP A 322 -8.06 14.01 32.24
N SER A 323 -7.47 12.91 31.88
CA SER A 323 -6.68 12.79 30.66
C SER A 323 -7.11 11.54 29.90
N GLY A 324 -6.91 11.55 28.59
CA GLY A 324 -7.33 10.41 27.78
C GLY A 324 -6.62 10.37 26.45
N PHE A 325 -6.84 9.28 25.74
CA PHE A 325 -6.36 9.11 24.39
C PHE A 325 -7.44 8.52 23.50
N ALA A 326 -7.35 8.86 22.23
CA ALA A 326 -8.21 8.33 21.19
C ALA A 326 -7.38 7.76 20.02
N ALA A 327 -7.95 6.79 19.31
CA ALA A 327 -7.37 6.22 18.13
C ALA A 327 -8.46 5.79 17.14
N GLY A 328 -8.32 6.22 15.88
CA GLY A 328 -9.23 5.88 14.78
C GLY A 328 -8.53 5.04 13.72
N LEU A 329 -9.14 3.94 13.31
CA LEU A 329 -8.60 3.03 12.32
C LEU A 329 -9.61 2.71 11.20
N GLY A 330 -9.12 2.64 9.95
CA GLY A 330 -9.91 2.25 8.79
C GLY A 330 -9.92 0.74 8.62
N VAL A 331 -11.10 0.12 8.80
CA VAL A 331 -11.27 -1.34 8.81
C VAL A 331 -10.82 -1.99 7.50
N GLU A 332 -11.10 -1.33 6.38
CA GLU A 332 -10.72 -1.85 5.05
C GLU A 332 -9.21 -2.05 4.93
N ARG A 333 -8.41 -1.12 5.44
CA ARG A 333 -6.94 -1.26 5.43
C ARG A 333 -6.48 -2.45 6.27
N PHE A 334 -7.08 -2.66 7.43
CA PHE A 334 -6.82 -3.83 8.27
C PHE A 334 -7.19 -5.13 7.56
N CYS A 335 -8.37 -5.18 6.96
CA CYS A 335 -8.84 -6.31 6.16
C CYS A 335 -7.91 -6.59 4.96
N MET A 336 -7.51 -5.55 4.23
CA MET A 336 -6.59 -5.67 3.09
C MET A 336 -5.22 -6.23 3.49
N VAL A 337 -4.66 -5.75 4.60
CA VAL A 337 -3.37 -6.24 5.11
C VAL A 337 -3.51 -7.69 5.56
N ARG A 338 -4.54 -8.02 6.33
CA ARG A 338 -4.80 -9.36 6.90
C ARG A 338 -4.95 -10.41 5.81
N HIS A 339 -5.71 -10.11 4.76
CA HIS A 339 -6.08 -11.05 3.70
C HIS A 339 -5.27 -10.89 2.42
N GLY A 340 -4.31 -9.94 2.37
CA GLY A 340 -3.47 -9.72 1.20
C GLY A 340 -4.22 -9.10 0.01
N ILE A 341 -5.33 -8.39 0.26
CA ILE A 341 -6.16 -7.74 -0.76
C ILE A 341 -5.45 -6.45 -1.22
N ASP A 342 -5.36 -6.24 -2.52
CA ASP A 342 -4.63 -5.13 -3.14
C ASP A 342 -5.54 -3.98 -3.63
N ASP A 343 -6.85 -4.17 -3.63
CA ASP A 343 -7.82 -3.22 -4.14
C ASP A 343 -9.09 -3.21 -3.25
N ILE A 344 -9.37 -2.06 -2.63
CA ILE A 344 -10.50 -1.86 -1.72
C ILE A 344 -11.85 -2.14 -2.38
N ARG A 345 -11.98 -1.91 -3.71
CA ARG A 345 -13.21 -2.08 -4.46
C ARG A 345 -13.72 -3.52 -4.43
N ARG A 346 -12.82 -4.50 -4.27
CA ARG A 346 -13.18 -5.93 -4.16
C ARG A 346 -14.05 -6.22 -2.95
N LEU A 347 -13.91 -5.44 -1.88
CA LEU A 347 -14.70 -5.55 -0.67
C LEU A 347 -16.16 -5.09 -0.86
N PHE A 348 -16.45 -4.35 -1.93
CA PHE A 348 -17.76 -3.74 -2.18
C PHE A 348 -18.47 -4.26 -3.45
N THR A 349 -17.80 -5.05 -4.29
CA THR A 349 -18.36 -5.53 -5.58
C THR A 349 -19.24 -6.76 -5.47
N SER A 350 -19.32 -7.40 -4.31
CA SER A 350 -20.12 -8.62 -4.05
C SER A 350 -19.82 -9.76 -5.03
N ASP A 351 -18.59 -9.89 -5.52
CA ASP A 351 -18.16 -10.99 -6.38
C ASP A 351 -18.06 -12.27 -5.54
N LEU A 352 -18.93 -13.25 -5.81
CA LEU A 352 -18.97 -14.51 -5.05
C LEU A 352 -17.64 -15.27 -5.10
N ARG A 353 -16.92 -15.25 -6.24
CA ARG A 353 -15.61 -15.90 -6.37
C ARG A 353 -14.56 -15.27 -5.43
N PHE A 354 -14.74 -14.00 -5.08
CA PHE A 354 -13.91 -13.32 -4.09
C PHE A 354 -14.38 -13.65 -2.67
N LEU A 355 -15.68 -13.58 -2.41
CA LEU A 355 -16.24 -13.78 -1.07
C LEU A 355 -16.11 -15.25 -0.59
N GLU A 356 -16.13 -16.22 -1.48
CA GLU A 356 -15.96 -17.65 -1.16
C GLU A 356 -14.54 -18.03 -0.72
N GLN A 357 -13.61 -17.07 -0.73
CA GLN A 357 -12.21 -17.28 -0.28
C GLN A 357 -12.02 -17.07 1.24
N PHE A 358 -13.05 -16.56 1.93
CA PHE A 358 -12.98 -16.15 3.33
C PHE A 358 -13.91 -16.92 4.25
#